data_cfbcda3f0c1358395de6b3d1d285aabb
#
_entry.id   cfbcda3f0c1358395de6b3d1d285aabb
#
_cell.length_a   1.000
_cell.length_b   1.000
_cell.length_c   1.000
_cell.angle_alpha   90.00
_cell.angle_beta   90.00
_cell.angle_gamma   90.00
#
_symmetry.space_group_name_H-M   'P 1'
#
loop_
_entity.id
_entity.type
_entity.pdbx_description
1 polymer ?
#
loop_
_entity_poly.entity_id
_entity_poly.type
_entity_poly.pdbx_seq_one_letter_code
_entity_poly.pdbx_strand_id
1 'polypeptide(L)'
;LRDCGLDYTLIDRYEVEERYPAGLPPHDVPLFLSQLKSDAYPEPLAANDILLTADTVVVAAGGILGKPHDRDEAVGMLHRLSGAEHFVTTGVTLRTVQRRYSFAVTTAVRFRALADEEIAYYVDRFRPFDKAGGYGIQEWIGYVAIESINGSFYNVMGLPVQRLYVELDRFL
;
A
#
# COMPACT_ATOMS: atom_id res chain seq x y z
N LEU A 1 1.39 6.77 12.42
CA LEU A 1 1.59 6.05 13.70
C LEU A 1 1.74 7.02 14.87
N ARG A 2 2.54 8.07 14.75
CA ARG A 2 2.71 9.07 15.84
C ARG A 2 1.39 9.69 16.28
N ASP A 3 0.51 10.00 15.34
CA ASP A 3 -0.82 10.56 15.63
C ASP A 3 -1.73 9.58 16.41
N CYS A 4 -1.36 8.29 16.43
CA CYS A 4 -2.02 7.26 17.25
C CYS A 4 -1.33 7.01 18.60
N GLY A 5 -0.33 7.82 18.94
CA GLY A 5 0.46 7.65 20.17
C GLY A 5 1.47 6.50 20.14
N LEU A 6 1.82 6.01 18.94
CA LEU A 6 2.81 4.97 18.75
C LEU A 6 4.14 5.58 18.31
N ASP A 7 5.14 5.49 19.15
CA ASP A 7 6.51 5.86 18.81
C ASP A 7 7.16 4.77 17.95
N TYR A 8 7.92 5.20 16.94
CA TYR A 8 8.63 4.28 16.07
C TYR A 8 9.93 4.91 15.53
N THR A 9 10.85 4.05 15.15
CA THR A 9 12.04 4.40 14.37
C THR A 9 11.81 3.96 12.92
N LEU A 10 11.92 4.89 11.97
CA LEU A 10 11.86 4.56 10.56
C LEU A 10 13.18 3.96 10.11
N ILE A 11 13.12 2.82 9.42
CA ILE A 11 14.27 2.15 8.84
C ILE A 11 14.13 2.21 7.33
N ASP A 12 15.05 2.91 6.68
CA ASP A 12 15.05 3.16 5.22
C ASP A 12 16.33 2.66 4.53
N ARG A 13 17.16 1.87 5.24
CA ARG A 13 18.55 1.59 4.86
C ARG A 13 18.80 0.18 4.33
N TYR A 14 17.77 -0.56 3.96
CA TYR A 14 17.99 -1.86 3.31
C TYR A 14 17.09 -2.01 2.10
N GLU A 15 17.65 -2.62 1.06
CA GLU A 15 16.94 -2.89 -0.19
C GLU A 15 16.48 -4.35 -0.21
N VAL A 16 15.29 -4.58 -0.73
CA VAL A 16 14.73 -5.91 -0.93
C VAL A 16 14.28 -6.01 -2.37
N GLU A 17 14.73 -7.06 -3.05
CA GLU A 17 14.23 -7.37 -4.38
C GLU A 17 12.79 -7.90 -4.26
N GLU A 18 11.81 -7.08 -4.64
CA GLU A 18 10.38 -7.37 -4.52
C GLU A 18 9.93 -8.38 -5.59
N ARG A 19 10.41 -9.61 -5.49
CA ARG A 19 9.98 -10.73 -6.34
C ARG A 19 9.01 -11.63 -5.59
N TYR A 20 7.97 -12.05 -6.29
CA TYR A 20 6.99 -13.00 -5.78
C TYR A 20 6.71 -14.11 -6.80
N PRO A 21 6.21 -15.30 -6.37
CA PRO A 21 5.95 -16.42 -7.25
C PRO A 21 4.96 -16.07 -8.37
N ALA A 22 5.26 -16.50 -9.59
CA ALA A 22 4.31 -16.41 -10.70
C ALA A 22 3.07 -17.24 -10.35
N GLY A 23 1.88 -16.63 -10.47
CA GLY A 23 0.61 -17.30 -10.13
C GLY A 23 0.12 -17.07 -8.70
N LEU A 24 0.86 -16.33 -7.86
CA LEU A 24 0.32 -15.85 -6.58
C LEU A 24 -0.88 -14.92 -6.84
N PRO A 25 -2.04 -15.16 -6.18
CA PRO A 25 -3.20 -14.29 -6.35
C PRO A 25 -2.85 -12.83 -6.05
N PRO A 26 -3.32 -11.85 -6.84
CA PRO A 26 -2.96 -10.44 -6.66
C PRO A 26 -3.14 -9.90 -5.24
N HIS A 27 -4.20 -10.32 -4.55
CA HIS A 27 -4.47 -9.89 -3.18
C HIS A 27 -3.55 -10.51 -2.12
N ASP A 28 -2.83 -11.58 -2.45
CA ASP A 28 -1.88 -12.25 -1.55
C ASP A 28 -0.46 -11.69 -1.70
N VAL A 29 -0.18 -10.99 -2.81
CA VAL A 29 1.15 -10.42 -3.10
C VAL A 29 1.63 -9.47 -2.00
N PRO A 30 0.85 -8.50 -1.51
CA PRO A 30 1.36 -7.57 -0.50
C PRO A 30 1.65 -8.24 0.84
N LEU A 31 0.89 -9.28 1.19
CA LEU A 31 1.20 -10.08 2.39
C LEU A 31 2.54 -10.80 2.24
N PHE A 32 2.75 -11.45 1.10
CA PHE A 32 4.02 -12.10 0.77
C PHE A 32 5.20 -11.11 0.80
N LEU A 33 5.05 -9.94 0.16
CA LEU A 33 6.10 -8.93 0.12
C LEU A 33 6.39 -8.33 1.51
N SER A 34 5.38 -8.15 2.35
CA SER A 34 5.60 -7.70 3.73
C SER A 34 6.41 -8.70 4.53
N GLN A 35 6.18 -10.01 4.34
CA GLN A 35 6.96 -11.08 4.96
C GLN A 35 8.39 -11.11 4.42
N LEU A 36 8.56 -11.00 3.10
CA LEU A 36 9.87 -10.93 2.45
C LEU A 36 10.71 -9.77 3.00
N LYS A 37 10.12 -8.59 3.11
CA LYS A 37 10.77 -7.41 3.73
C LYS A 37 11.17 -7.69 5.17
N SER A 38 10.31 -8.33 5.95
CA SER A 38 10.61 -8.70 7.33
C SER A 38 11.77 -9.69 7.43
N ASP A 39 11.82 -10.69 6.53
CA ASP A 39 12.89 -11.69 6.52
C ASP A 39 14.23 -11.11 6.07
N ALA A 40 14.21 -10.16 5.14
CA ALA A 40 15.41 -9.49 4.61
C ALA A 40 16.00 -8.43 5.55
N TYR A 41 15.33 -8.09 6.65
CA TYR A 41 15.85 -7.11 7.60
C TYR A 41 17.16 -7.59 8.22
N PRO A 42 18.30 -6.85 8.03
CA PRO A 42 19.62 -7.40 8.28
C PRO A 42 20.09 -7.33 9.74
N GLU A 43 19.45 -6.50 10.58
CA GLU A 43 19.91 -6.27 11.94
C GLU A 43 19.20 -7.19 12.94
N PRO A 44 19.89 -7.61 14.01
CA PRO A 44 19.25 -8.36 15.08
C PRO A 44 18.25 -7.49 15.83
N LEU A 45 17.08 -8.04 16.13
CA LEU A 45 16.09 -7.39 16.99
C LEU A 45 16.47 -7.53 18.46
N ALA A 46 16.36 -6.46 19.22
CA ALA A 46 16.43 -6.53 20.67
C ALA A 46 15.17 -7.21 21.26
N ALA A 47 15.23 -7.62 22.51
CA ALA A 47 14.15 -8.40 23.15
C ALA A 47 12.79 -7.70 23.15
N ASN A 48 12.80 -6.35 23.17
CA ASN A 48 11.59 -5.53 23.22
C ASN A 48 11.27 -4.87 21.85
N ASP A 49 12.01 -5.20 20.80
CA ASP A 49 11.76 -4.63 19.47
C ASP A 49 10.60 -5.34 18.79
N ILE A 50 9.77 -4.55 18.11
CA ILE A 50 8.80 -5.03 17.16
C ILE A 50 9.16 -4.44 15.79
N LEU A 51 9.59 -5.28 14.87
CA LEU A 51 9.77 -4.92 13.47
C LEU A 51 8.41 -4.96 12.78
N LEU A 52 8.02 -3.84 12.19
CA LEU A 52 6.84 -3.73 11.34
C LEU A 52 7.29 -3.53 9.89
N THR A 53 6.81 -4.39 9.01
CA THR A 53 6.97 -4.23 7.56
C THR A 53 5.62 -4.26 6.87
N ALA A 54 5.47 -3.48 5.82
CA ALA A 54 4.23 -3.42 5.05
C ALA A 54 4.52 -3.31 3.55
N ASP A 55 3.57 -3.78 2.77
CA ASP A 55 3.55 -3.61 1.32
C ASP A 55 2.13 -3.40 0.82
N THR A 56 1.97 -2.59 -0.24
CA THR A 56 0.65 -2.23 -0.77
C THR A 56 0.60 -2.40 -2.28
N VAL A 57 -0.45 -3.03 -2.77
CA VAL A 57 -0.73 -3.14 -4.21
C VAL A 57 -2.12 -2.59 -4.53
N VAL A 58 -2.25 -2.07 -5.73
CA VAL A 58 -3.54 -1.74 -6.36
C VAL A 58 -3.90 -2.84 -7.33
N VAL A 59 -5.11 -3.38 -7.22
CA VAL A 59 -5.62 -4.44 -8.10
C VAL A 59 -6.81 -3.88 -8.89
N ALA A 60 -6.69 -3.87 -10.20
CA ALA A 60 -7.76 -3.45 -11.10
C ALA A 60 -7.89 -4.43 -12.27
N ALA A 61 -9.12 -4.77 -12.65
CA ALA A 61 -9.41 -5.74 -13.72
C ALA A 61 -8.63 -7.07 -13.60
N GLY A 62 -8.45 -7.54 -12.36
CA GLY A 62 -7.77 -8.80 -12.06
C GLY A 62 -6.24 -8.76 -12.13
N GLY A 63 -5.63 -7.61 -12.39
CA GLY A 63 -4.18 -7.43 -12.44
C GLY A 63 -3.66 -6.42 -11.42
N ILE A 64 -2.38 -6.54 -11.07
CA ILE A 64 -1.70 -5.58 -10.20
C ILE A 64 -1.26 -4.37 -11.02
N LEU A 65 -1.55 -3.18 -10.49
CA LEU A 65 -0.98 -1.93 -10.92
C LEU A 65 0.15 -1.55 -9.94
N GLY A 66 1.38 -1.68 -10.40
CA GLY A 66 2.56 -1.29 -9.64
C GLY A 66 2.77 0.23 -9.60
N LYS A 67 4.00 0.64 -9.30
CA LYS A 67 4.42 2.04 -9.43
C LYS A 67 4.71 2.32 -10.90
N PRO A 68 4.18 3.42 -11.47
CA PRO A 68 4.47 3.77 -12.86
C PRO A 68 5.93 4.20 -13.03
N HIS A 69 6.57 3.76 -14.09
CA HIS A 69 7.95 4.12 -14.41
C HIS A 69 8.08 5.53 -14.99
N ASP A 70 7.05 5.98 -15.67
CA ASP A 70 7.02 7.27 -16.34
C ASP A 70 5.62 7.89 -16.38
N ARG A 71 5.53 9.06 -17.02
CA ARG A 71 4.30 9.82 -17.18
C ARG A 71 3.21 9.05 -17.93
N ASP A 72 3.58 8.40 -19.02
CA ASP A 72 2.61 7.74 -19.90
C ASP A 72 2.03 6.50 -19.23
N GLU A 73 2.84 5.77 -18.48
CA GLU A 73 2.36 4.65 -17.66
C GLU A 73 1.44 5.13 -16.54
N ALA A 74 1.77 6.24 -15.85
CA ALA A 74 0.88 6.84 -14.83
C ALA A 74 -0.47 7.27 -15.42
N VAL A 75 -0.46 7.94 -16.57
CA VAL A 75 -1.68 8.31 -17.29
C VAL A 75 -2.48 7.06 -17.67
N GLY A 76 -1.83 6.03 -18.22
CA GLY A 76 -2.47 4.76 -18.56
C GLY A 76 -3.10 4.04 -17.37
N MET A 77 -2.45 4.07 -16.20
CA MET A 77 -3.01 3.52 -14.96
C MET A 77 -4.27 4.26 -14.55
N LEU A 78 -4.24 5.60 -14.53
CA LEU A 78 -5.41 6.42 -14.15
C LEU A 78 -6.59 6.26 -15.12
N HIS A 79 -6.33 6.08 -16.40
CA HIS A 79 -7.38 5.72 -17.36
C HIS A 79 -8.06 4.39 -17.04
N ARG A 80 -7.29 3.38 -16.57
CA ARG A 80 -7.85 2.08 -16.13
C ARG A 80 -8.70 2.22 -14.87
N LEU A 81 -8.37 3.16 -13.98
CA LEU A 81 -9.09 3.40 -12.74
C LEU A 81 -10.31 4.29 -12.93
N SER A 82 -10.31 5.15 -13.96
CA SER A 82 -11.38 6.09 -14.28
C SER A 82 -12.72 5.38 -14.50
N GLY A 83 -13.76 5.78 -13.77
CA GLY A 83 -15.11 5.22 -13.87
C GLY A 83 -15.25 3.80 -13.34
N ALA A 84 -14.25 3.27 -12.65
CA ALA A 84 -14.18 1.86 -12.24
C ALA A 84 -13.97 1.69 -10.73
N GLU A 85 -14.30 0.51 -10.25
CA GLU A 85 -13.90 0.04 -8.92
C GLU A 85 -12.57 -0.70 -9.01
N HIS A 86 -11.73 -0.46 -8.02
CA HIS A 86 -10.48 -1.17 -7.84
C HIS A 86 -10.25 -1.47 -6.35
N PHE A 87 -9.27 -2.31 -6.07
CA PHE A 87 -8.98 -2.75 -4.72
C PHE A 87 -7.56 -2.34 -4.33
N VAL A 88 -7.41 -1.85 -3.12
CA VAL A 88 -6.11 -1.59 -2.51
C VAL A 88 -5.91 -2.58 -1.37
N THR A 89 -4.91 -3.43 -1.49
CA THR A 89 -4.58 -4.41 -0.46
C THR A 89 -3.23 -4.11 0.13
N THR A 90 -3.17 -4.02 1.46
CA THR A 90 -1.92 -3.87 2.21
C THR A 90 -1.70 -5.09 3.08
N GLY A 91 -0.55 -5.73 2.90
CA GLY A 91 -0.02 -6.75 3.79
C GLY A 91 0.85 -6.12 4.87
N VAL A 92 0.74 -6.61 6.09
CA VAL A 92 1.52 -6.15 7.24
C VAL A 92 2.10 -7.36 7.96
N THR A 93 3.37 -7.27 8.33
CA THR A 93 4.05 -8.27 9.14
C THR A 93 4.64 -7.61 10.40
N LEU A 94 4.33 -8.18 11.54
CA LEU A 94 4.90 -7.88 12.85
C LEU A 94 5.85 -9.01 13.24
N ARG A 95 7.07 -8.69 13.62
CA ARG A 95 8.08 -9.67 14.04
C ARG A 95 8.81 -9.21 15.29
N THR A 96 8.96 -10.11 16.24
CA THR A 96 9.89 -10.02 17.38
C THR A 96 10.97 -11.10 17.23
N VAL A 97 11.87 -11.18 18.19
CA VAL A 97 12.85 -12.29 18.30
C VAL A 97 12.15 -13.66 18.39
N GLN A 98 10.96 -13.73 19.00
CA GLN A 98 10.29 -14.97 19.38
C GLN A 98 9.15 -15.37 18.46
N ARG A 99 8.48 -14.41 17.81
CA ARG A 99 7.25 -14.68 17.04
C ARG A 99 7.07 -13.73 15.87
N ARG A 100 6.28 -14.18 14.90
CA ARG A 100 5.84 -13.39 13.76
C ARG A 100 4.33 -13.53 13.59
N TYR A 101 3.69 -12.44 13.21
CA TYR A 101 2.28 -12.40 12.83
C TYR A 101 2.11 -11.53 11.59
N SER A 102 1.33 -11.99 10.64
CA SER A 102 1.07 -11.27 9.40
C SER A 102 -0.42 -11.25 9.10
N PHE A 103 -0.89 -10.14 8.54
CA PHE A 103 -2.28 -9.98 8.11
C PHE A 103 -2.35 -9.08 6.89
N ALA A 104 -3.47 -9.14 6.15
CA ALA A 104 -3.75 -8.24 5.04
C ALA A 104 -5.09 -7.55 5.23
N VAL A 105 -5.21 -6.34 4.68
CA VAL A 105 -6.45 -5.56 4.65
C VAL A 105 -6.69 -5.09 3.23
N THR A 106 -7.91 -5.31 2.72
CA THR A 106 -8.34 -4.86 1.41
C THR A 106 -9.41 -3.79 1.56
N THR A 107 -9.31 -2.74 0.75
CA THR A 107 -10.27 -1.65 0.65
C THR A 107 -10.69 -1.49 -0.81
N ALA A 108 -12.00 -1.48 -1.07
CA ALA A 108 -12.54 -1.16 -2.37
C ALA A 108 -12.65 0.36 -2.54
N VAL A 109 -12.19 0.87 -3.66
CA VAL A 109 -12.23 2.30 -4.02
C VAL A 109 -12.91 2.43 -5.37
N ARG A 110 -13.89 3.34 -5.47
CA ARG A 110 -14.55 3.63 -6.73
C ARG A 110 -14.23 5.04 -7.18
N PHE A 111 -13.72 5.15 -8.40
CA PHE A 111 -13.51 6.42 -9.07
C PHE A 111 -14.71 6.76 -9.96
N ARG A 112 -15.08 8.05 -9.99
CA ARG A 112 -15.91 8.59 -11.09
C ARG A 112 -15.14 8.56 -12.41
N ALA A 113 -15.83 8.75 -13.51
CA ALA A 113 -15.18 9.01 -14.78
C ALA A 113 -14.38 10.33 -14.70
N LEU A 114 -13.11 10.27 -15.11
CA LEU A 114 -12.18 11.39 -15.17
C LEU A 114 -11.99 11.83 -16.62
N ALA A 115 -11.89 13.14 -16.84
CA ALA A 115 -11.48 13.69 -18.12
C ALA A 115 -9.96 13.55 -18.33
N ASP A 116 -9.52 13.51 -19.58
CA ASP A 116 -8.10 13.38 -19.93
C ASP A 116 -7.26 14.53 -19.35
N GLU A 117 -7.82 15.73 -19.34
CA GLU A 117 -7.18 16.92 -18.78
C GLU A 117 -7.01 16.83 -17.25
N GLU A 118 -7.94 16.20 -16.56
CA GLU A 118 -7.84 15.97 -15.10
C GLU A 118 -6.74 14.97 -14.78
N ILE A 119 -6.65 13.89 -15.57
CA ILE A 119 -5.60 12.88 -15.45
C ILE A 119 -4.23 13.51 -15.72
N ALA A 120 -4.10 14.24 -16.83
CA ALA A 120 -2.85 14.92 -17.19
C ALA A 120 -2.44 15.94 -16.12
N TYR A 121 -3.37 16.77 -15.65
CA TYR A 121 -3.11 17.73 -14.57
C TYR A 121 -2.55 17.07 -13.33
N TYR A 122 -3.19 15.97 -12.89
CA TYR A 122 -2.75 15.27 -11.69
C TYR A 122 -1.33 14.68 -11.85
N VAL A 123 -1.09 13.96 -12.95
CA VAL A 123 0.21 13.34 -13.20
C VAL A 123 1.32 14.39 -13.30
N ASP A 124 1.09 15.47 -14.04
CA ASP A 124 2.09 16.53 -14.26
C ASP A 124 2.39 17.32 -12.97
N ARG A 125 1.36 17.56 -12.17
CA ARG A 125 1.48 18.37 -10.94
C ARG A 125 2.01 17.59 -9.74
N PHE A 126 1.55 16.34 -9.57
CA PHE A 126 1.82 15.55 -8.35
C PHE A 126 2.87 14.47 -8.56
N ARG A 127 3.17 14.10 -9.82
CA ARG A 127 4.22 13.14 -10.20
C ARG A 127 4.15 11.84 -9.37
N PRO A 128 3.06 11.07 -9.42
CA PRO A 128 2.78 9.95 -8.52
C PRO A 128 3.57 8.68 -8.88
N PHE A 129 4.85 8.80 -9.23
CA PHE A 129 5.70 7.70 -9.69
C PHE A 129 6.17 6.77 -8.57
N ASP A 130 6.03 7.21 -7.32
CA ASP A 130 6.34 6.45 -6.12
C ASP A 130 5.14 5.67 -5.56
N LYS A 131 3.96 5.76 -6.21
CA LYS A 131 2.70 5.23 -5.69
C LYS A 131 2.14 4.09 -6.55
N ALA A 132 1.74 2.98 -5.90
CA ALA A 132 1.02 1.91 -6.56
C ALA A 132 -0.27 2.41 -7.21
N GLY A 133 -0.53 2.02 -8.46
CA GLY A 133 -1.68 2.49 -9.24
C GLY A 133 -1.58 3.94 -9.71
N GLY A 134 -0.45 4.61 -9.44
CA GLY A 134 -0.21 5.98 -9.91
C GLY A 134 -1.05 7.04 -9.21
N TYR A 135 -1.51 6.84 -7.97
CA TYR A 135 -2.23 7.86 -7.22
C TYR A 135 -2.04 7.78 -5.71
N GLY A 136 -2.20 8.92 -5.04
CA GLY A 136 -2.28 9.03 -3.58
C GLY A 136 -3.64 9.54 -3.13
N ILE A 137 -4.36 8.79 -2.30
CA ILE A 137 -5.69 9.16 -1.81
C ILE A 137 -5.70 10.49 -1.03
N GLN A 138 -4.59 10.83 -0.41
CA GLN A 138 -4.42 12.06 0.37
C GLN A 138 -4.13 13.30 -0.51
N GLU A 139 -3.95 13.12 -1.82
CA GLU A 139 -3.66 14.18 -2.78
C GLU A 139 -4.93 14.68 -3.47
N TRP A 140 -4.79 15.66 -4.36
CA TRP A 140 -5.89 16.27 -5.11
C TRP A 140 -6.86 15.25 -5.72
N ILE A 141 -6.34 14.17 -6.30
CA ILE A 141 -7.16 13.14 -6.94
C ILE A 141 -8.10 12.44 -5.95
N GLY A 142 -7.69 12.29 -4.68
CA GLY A 142 -8.54 11.73 -3.63
C GLY A 142 -9.79 12.59 -3.36
N TYR A 143 -9.67 13.92 -3.49
CA TYR A 143 -10.81 14.83 -3.29
C TYR A 143 -11.79 14.85 -4.47
N VAL A 144 -11.29 14.69 -5.70
CA VAL A 144 -12.10 14.94 -6.89
C VAL A 144 -12.53 13.67 -7.64
N ALA A 145 -11.78 12.57 -7.50
CA ALA A 145 -12.01 11.35 -8.26
C ALA A 145 -12.82 10.30 -7.50
N ILE A 146 -12.71 10.24 -6.16
CA ILE A 146 -13.28 9.13 -5.38
C ILE A 146 -14.75 9.37 -5.10
N GLU A 147 -15.60 8.48 -5.61
CA GLU A 147 -17.03 8.45 -5.31
C GLU A 147 -17.33 7.72 -4.00
N SER A 148 -16.62 6.63 -3.73
CA SER A 148 -16.83 5.84 -2.52
C SER A 148 -15.60 5.02 -2.14
N ILE A 149 -15.52 4.73 -0.85
CA ILE A 149 -14.54 3.83 -0.23
C ILE A 149 -15.31 2.83 0.63
N ASN A 150 -15.06 1.54 0.40
CA ASN A 150 -15.54 0.48 1.28
C ASN A 150 -14.34 -0.17 1.96
N GLY A 151 -14.05 0.27 3.19
CA GLY A 151 -12.89 -0.13 3.96
C GLY A 151 -12.20 1.05 4.65
N SER A 152 -10.87 1.03 4.70
CA SER A 152 -10.07 2.00 5.43
C SER A 152 -9.36 2.98 4.50
N PHE A 153 -9.59 4.29 4.71
CA PHE A 153 -8.83 5.36 4.06
C PHE A 153 -7.32 5.21 4.28
N TYR A 154 -6.91 4.90 5.51
CA TYR A 154 -5.49 4.71 5.86
C TYR A 154 -4.87 3.47 5.21
N ASN A 155 -5.68 2.43 4.96
CA ASN A 155 -5.23 1.29 4.17
C ASN A 155 -4.87 1.71 2.74
N VAL A 156 -5.68 2.56 2.12
CA VAL A 156 -5.41 3.09 0.77
C VAL A 156 -4.17 3.99 0.78
N MET A 157 -3.87 4.68 1.88
CA MET A 157 -2.62 5.42 2.05
C MET A 157 -1.38 4.52 2.16
N GLY A 158 -1.56 3.21 2.39
CA GLY A 158 -0.47 2.24 2.47
C GLY A 158 -0.24 1.59 3.84
N LEU A 159 -1.04 1.93 4.87
CA LEU A 159 -0.96 1.27 6.19
C LEU A 159 -2.33 1.22 6.85
N PRO A 160 -2.91 0.03 7.11
CA PRO A 160 -4.22 -0.12 7.77
C PRO A 160 -4.11 0.15 9.28
N VAL A 161 -3.97 1.43 9.66
CA VAL A 161 -3.59 1.87 11.01
C VAL A 161 -4.55 1.36 12.08
N GLN A 162 -5.86 1.40 11.83
CA GLN A 162 -6.86 0.91 12.81
C GLN A 162 -6.66 -0.59 13.07
N ARG A 163 -6.51 -1.40 12.03
CA ARG A 163 -6.29 -2.85 12.18
C ARG A 163 -4.94 -3.12 12.84
N LEU A 164 -3.90 -2.40 12.44
CA LEU A 164 -2.57 -2.51 13.04
C LEU A 164 -2.60 -2.23 14.53
N TYR A 165 -3.31 -1.18 14.96
CA TYR A 165 -3.42 -0.80 16.37
C TYR A 165 -4.03 -1.95 17.21
N VAL A 166 -5.11 -2.57 16.72
CA VAL A 166 -5.75 -3.70 17.38
C VAL A 166 -4.85 -4.93 17.42
N GLU A 167 -4.13 -5.20 16.32
CA GLU A 167 -3.25 -6.37 16.27
C GLU A 167 -1.96 -6.18 17.10
N LEU A 168 -1.46 -4.96 17.23
CA LEU A 168 -0.35 -4.66 18.14
C LEU A 168 -0.71 -4.94 19.60
N ASP A 169 -1.90 -4.53 20.05
CA ASP A 169 -2.37 -4.80 21.41
C ASP A 169 -2.47 -6.31 21.71
N ARG A 170 -2.85 -7.10 20.72
CA ARG A 170 -2.91 -8.58 20.84
C ARG A 170 -1.54 -9.24 20.71
N PHE A 171 -0.64 -8.57 20.01
CA PHE A 171 0.70 -9.08 19.75
C PHE A 171 1.66 -8.81 20.91
N LEU A 172 1.42 -7.78 21.73
CA LEU A 172 2.17 -7.46 22.94
C LEU A 172 1.76 -8.36 24.09
#